data_5eea77e6541f06af92fef02ef57f31be
#
_entry.id   5eea77e6541f06af92fef02ef57f31be
#
_cell.length_a   1.000
_cell.length_b   1.000
_cell.length_c   1.000
_cell.angle_alpha   90.00
_cell.angle_beta   90.00
_cell.angle_gamma   90.00
#
_symmetry.space_group_name_H-M   'P 1'
#
loop_
_entity.id
_entity.type
_entity.pdbx_description
1 polymer ?
#
loop_
_entity_poly.entity_id
_entity_poly.type
_entity_poly.pdbx_seq_one_letter_code
_entity_poly.pdbx_strand_id
1 'polypeptide(L)'
;LAQFASICLFVLFFYSQDLSAKIAAIVIDYDTKEVLFEINADTRLYPASLTKMMTLYILFDNLKKDKLTEKTALHVSAEAASRSPSKLFLEEGSTIKVKDATLALIIKSANDVATVVSEHISGTERDFAKLMNKYAKNLGMKQTTFKNASGLPNRAQMTTARDMATLSHALIKNFPDQYKLFSKKKFIWKGKTYKTHNKLMLNYKGADGIKTGYIKKSGFQLAFSAKRNGKRLIGVYFGGDTGKARDASLKIIMDKEFGELNLSQITEQENQINKNTSPKIKNSYSIVVGTFKYKNNANKQLKLIKSKYPKTTSSKNSRVVLISINGKKMYESRFEFFTKKEAYSACNRLKKYKRDCFVRL
;
A
#
# COMPACT_ATOMS: atom_id res chain seq x y z
N LEU A 1 -19.82 59.37 33.34
CA LEU A 1 -20.32 58.06 32.94
C LEU A 1 -19.38 57.47 31.85
N ALA A 2 -18.39 56.75 32.28
CA ALA A 2 -17.45 56.04 31.38
C ALA A 2 -17.89 54.60 31.26
N GLN A 3 -18.26 54.17 30.02
CA GLN A 3 -18.53 52.77 29.69
C GLN A 3 -17.20 52.07 29.37
N PHE A 4 -16.82 51.09 30.19
CA PHE A 4 -15.75 50.13 29.92
C PHE A 4 -16.32 49.03 28.98
N ALA A 5 -15.89 49.03 27.72
CA ALA A 5 -16.15 47.91 26.83
C ALA A 5 -15.04 46.86 27.02
N SER A 6 -15.41 45.73 27.61
CA SER A 6 -14.53 44.57 27.77
C SER A 6 -14.46 43.79 26.46
N ILE A 7 -13.32 43.88 25.76
CA ILE A 7 -13.05 43.07 24.57
C ILE A 7 -12.50 41.71 25.03
N CYS A 8 -13.38 40.69 25.00
CA CYS A 8 -12.96 39.29 25.16
C CYS A 8 -12.21 38.85 23.89
N LEU A 9 -10.89 38.77 23.97
CA LEU A 9 -10.03 38.21 22.94
C LEU A 9 -10.17 36.67 22.97
N PHE A 10 -10.99 36.12 22.08
CA PHE A 10 -11.07 34.68 21.85
C PHE A 10 -9.81 34.22 21.09
N VAL A 11 -8.82 33.72 21.82
CA VAL A 11 -7.66 33.03 21.22
C VAL A 11 -8.12 31.67 20.77
N LEU A 12 -8.44 31.54 19.49
CA LEU A 12 -8.65 30.24 18.83
C LEU A 12 -7.30 29.50 18.75
N PHE A 13 -7.05 28.63 19.70
CA PHE A 13 -6.01 27.61 19.60
C PHE A 13 -6.38 26.67 18.45
N PHE A 14 -5.84 26.92 17.26
CA PHE A 14 -5.79 25.91 16.21
C PHE A 14 -4.86 24.79 16.69
N TYR A 15 -5.42 23.77 17.30
CA TYR A 15 -4.73 22.49 17.43
C TYR A 15 -4.48 21.97 16.00
N SER A 16 -3.26 22.15 15.50
CA SER A 16 -2.80 21.39 14.34
C SER A 16 -2.80 19.93 14.74
N GLN A 17 -3.87 19.21 14.39
CA GLN A 17 -3.85 17.76 14.44
C GLN A 17 -2.75 17.31 13.47
N ASP A 18 -1.63 16.85 14.01
CA ASP A 18 -0.66 16.08 13.24
C ASP A 18 -1.42 14.90 12.63
N LEU A 19 -1.70 15.02 11.34
CA LEU A 19 -2.34 13.98 10.56
C LEU A 19 -1.30 12.88 10.34
N SER A 20 -1.10 12.05 11.36
CA SER A 20 -0.32 10.81 11.22
C SER A 20 -0.88 10.04 10.03
N ALA A 21 -0.03 9.69 9.08
CA ALA A 21 -0.44 9.00 7.86
C ALA A 21 -1.14 7.69 8.25
N LYS A 22 -2.39 7.54 7.84
CA LYS A 22 -3.22 6.37 8.18
C LYS A 22 -2.57 5.11 7.60
N ILE A 23 -2.22 4.16 8.46
CA ILE A 23 -1.65 2.89 8.03
C ILE A 23 -2.68 2.09 7.25
N ALA A 24 -2.24 1.61 6.07
CA ALA A 24 -2.98 0.65 5.28
C ALA A 24 -2.01 -0.43 4.78
N ALA A 25 -2.34 -1.69 4.97
CA ALA A 25 -1.49 -2.79 4.53
C ALA A 25 -2.32 -3.99 4.09
N ILE A 26 -1.72 -4.82 3.25
CA ILE A 26 -2.27 -6.10 2.81
C ILE A 26 -1.12 -7.06 2.51
N VAL A 27 -1.33 -8.34 2.82
CA VAL A 27 -0.49 -9.44 2.32
C VAL A 27 -1.40 -10.46 1.65
N ILE A 28 -1.05 -10.83 0.44
CA ILE A 28 -1.76 -11.86 -0.33
C ILE A 28 -0.81 -13.01 -0.69
N ASP A 29 -1.36 -14.20 -0.76
CA ASP A 29 -0.72 -15.32 -1.43
C ASP A 29 -0.75 -15.08 -2.95
N TYR A 30 0.39 -15.29 -3.63
CA TYR A 30 0.50 -15.03 -5.06
C TYR A 30 -0.32 -16.03 -5.90
N ASP A 31 -0.30 -17.31 -5.53
CA ASP A 31 -0.90 -18.37 -6.34
C ASP A 31 -2.41 -18.40 -6.19
N THR A 32 -2.90 -18.32 -4.94
CA THR A 32 -4.34 -18.39 -4.63
C THR A 32 -5.02 -17.03 -4.62
N LYS A 33 -4.27 -15.93 -4.52
CA LYS A 33 -4.75 -14.55 -4.28
C LYS A 33 -5.53 -14.40 -2.96
N GLU A 34 -5.43 -15.36 -2.07
CA GLU A 34 -6.03 -15.27 -0.73
C GLU A 34 -5.41 -14.09 0.02
N VAL A 35 -6.25 -13.30 0.69
CA VAL A 35 -5.81 -12.25 1.59
C VAL A 35 -5.44 -12.89 2.92
N LEU A 36 -4.16 -12.94 3.24
CA LEU A 36 -3.63 -13.52 4.47
C LEU A 36 -3.67 -12.51 5.62
N PHE A 37 -3.38 -11.25 5.31
CA PHE A 37 -3.42 -10.13 6.24
C PHE A 37 -3.97 -8.88 5.56
N GLU A 38 -4.80 -8.10 6.25
CA GLU A 38 -5.19 -6.77 5.82
C GLU A 38 -5.51 -5.82 6.98
N ILE A 39 -5.13 -4.57 6.83
CA ILE A 39 -5.53 -3.45 7.69
C ILE A 39 -5.81 -2.23 6.82
N ASN A 40 -7.01 -1.67 6.89
CA ASN A 40 -7.41 -0.50 6.10
C ASN A 40 -7.10 -0.62 4.59
N ALA A 41 -7.07 -1.85 4.05
CA ALA A 41 -6.56 -2.15 2.71
C ALA A 41 -7.27 -1.38 1.58
N ASP A 42 -8.51 -0.96 1.81
CA ASP A 42 -9.35 -0.22 0.87
C ASP A 42 -9.37 1.30 1.14
N THR A 43 -8.56 1.80 2.08
CA THR A 43 -8.43 3.25 2.30
C THR A 43 -7.72 3.89 1.11
N ARG A 44 -8.33 4.93 0.55
CA ARG A 44 -7.74 5.71 -0.55
C ARG A 44 -6.60 6.59 -0.04
N LEU A 45 -5.42 6.38 -0.61
CA LEU A 45 -4.17 7.05 -0.25
C LEU A 45 -3.43 7.50 -1.52
N TYR A 46 -2.52 8.45 -1.36
CA TYR A 46 -1.66 8.89 -2.46
C TYR A 46 -0.60 7.82 -2.75
N PRO A 47 -0.49 7.33 -4.00
CA PRO A 47 0.44 6.24 -4.36
C PRO A 47 1.91 6.66 -4.34
N ALA A 48 2.21 7.96 -4.40
CA ALA A 48 3.58 8.43 -4.60
C ALA A 48 4.29 7.62 -5.71
N SER A 49 5.56 7.26 -5.52
CA SER A 49 6.32 6.52 -6.55
C SER A 49 5.90 5.06 -6.78
N LEU A 50 4.92 4.53 -6.03
CA LEU A 50 4.29 3.26 -6.42
C LEU A 50 3.56 3.39 -7.78
N THR A 51 3.16 4.60 -8.15
CA THR A 51 2.62 4.93 -9.50
C THR A 51 3.49 4.39 -10.63
N LYS A 52 4.82 4.44 -10.47
CA LYS A 52 5.77 3.95 -11.48
C LYS A 52 5.65 2.44 -11.77
N MET A 53 4.98 1.70 -10.90
CA MET A 53 4.67 0.30 -11.17
C MET A 53 3.69 0.16 -12.35
N MET A 54 2.70 1.07 -12.48
CA MET A 54 1.82 1.09 -13.65
C MET A 54 2.56 1.59 -14.89
N THR A 55 3.45 2.57 -14.76
CA THR A 55 4.30 3.04 -15.86
C THR A 55 5.17 1.91 -16.40
N LEU A 56 5.80 1.13 -15.52
CA LEU A 56 6.57 -0.07 -15.87
C LEU A 56 5.69 -1.16 -16.48
N TYR A 57 4.47 -1.37 -15.95
CA TYR A 57 3.54 -2.33 -16.49
C TYR A 57 3.20 -2.05 -17.97
N ILE A 58 2.90 -0.79 -18.28
CA ILE A 58 2.59 -0.35 -19.65
C ILE A 58 3.85 -0.43 -20.54
N LEU A 59 5.02 -0.06 -20.03
CA LEU A 59 6.28 -0.18 -20.75
C LEU A 59 6.57 -1.65 -21.11
N PHE A 60 6.37 -2.56 -20.18
CA PHE A 60 6.56 -4.01 -20.40
C PHE A 60 5.51 -4.59 -21.36
N ASP A 61 4.28 -4.09 -21.34
CA ASP A 61 3.26 -4.49 -22.31
C ASP A 61 3.63 -4.03 -23.74
N ASN A 62 4.25 -2.86 -23.88
CA ASN A 62 4.75 -2.39 -25.19
C ASN A 62 5.98 -3.21 -25.64
N LEU A 63 6.86 -3.61 -24.76
CA LEU A 63 7.96 -4.54 -25.07
C LEU A 63 7.43 -5.91 -25.49
N LYS A 64 6.45 -6.46 -24.76
CA LYS A 64 5.82 -7.76 -25.07
C LYS A 64 5.07 -7.78 -26.40
N LYS A 65 4.60 -6.62 -26.85
CA LYS A 65 3.89 -6.44 -28.13
C LYS A 65 4.80 -5.99 -29.27
N ASP A 66 6.09 -6.03 -29.06
CA ASP A 66 7.14 -5.62 -30.01
C ASP A 66 6.98 -4.18 -30.57
N LYS A 67 6.22 -3.33 -29.82
CA LYS A 67 6.10 -1.90 -30.13
C LYS A 67 7.34 -1.12 -29.74
N LEU A 68 8.09 -1.64 -28.77
CA LEU A 68 9.36 -1.14 -28.28
C LEU A 68 10.35 -2.30 -28.16
N THR A 69 11.61 -1.98 -28.21
CA THR A 69 12.71 -2.89 -27.87
C THR A 69 13.52 -2.30 -26.72
N GLU A 70 14.34 -3.10 -26.06
CA GLU A 70 15.28 -2.59 -25.03
C GLU A 70 16.26 -1.54 -25.57
N LYS A 71 16.53 -1.56 -26.90
CA LYS A 71 17.43 -0.64 -27.59
C LYS A 71 16.75 0.64 -28.06
N THR A 72 15.42 0.71 -28.06
CA THR A 72 14.67 1.89 -28.48
C THR A 72 15.13 3.11 -27.69
N ALA A 73 15.48 4.19 -28.38
CA ALA A 73 15.85 5.47 -27.80
C ALA A 73 14.61 6.31 -27.53
N LEU A 74 14.45 6.77 -26.30
CA LEU A 74 13.36 7.62 -25.86
C LEU A 74 13.90 9.05 -25.77
N HIS A 75 13.24 9.99 -26.43
CA HIS A 75 13.62 11.41 -26.48
C HIS A 75 13.25 12.12 -25.15
N VAL A 76 14.12 13.00 -24.69
CA VAL A 76 13.94 13.79 -23.46
C VAL A 76 13.42 15.17 -23.83
N SER A 77 12.16 15.46 -23.47
CA SER A 77 11.55 16.77 -23.64
C SER A 77 12.00 17.77 -22.56
N ALA A 78 11.74 19.06 -22.78
CA ALA A 78 11.89 20.11 -21.78
C ALA A 78 11.08 19.81 -20.50
N GLU A 79 9.84 19.32 -20.69
CA GLU A 79 8.94 18.95 -19.59
C GLU A 79 9.55 17.81 -18.74
N ALA A 80 10.08 16.75 -19.38
CA ALA A 80 10.74 15.65 -18.68
C ALA A 80 11.98 16.14 -17.93
N ALA A 81 12.85 16.92 -18.56
CA ALA A 81 14.07 17.46 -17.96
C ALA A 81 13.78 18.36 -16.74
N SER A 82 12.66 19.10 -16.74
CA SER A 82 12.25 20.01 -15.67
C SER A 82 11.72 19.30 -14.41
N ARG A 83 11.40 17.98 -14.46
CA ARG A 83 10.75 17.26 -13.36
C ARG A 83 11.51 17.35 -12.04
N SER A 84 10.74 17.49 -10.96
CA SER A 84 11.28 17.51 -9.60
C SER A 84 11.92 16.17 -9.20
N PRO A 85 12.93 16.15 -8.33
CA PRO A 85 13.55 14.92 -7.83
C PRO A 85 12.53 13.96 -7.14
N SER A 86 12.77 12.64 -7.15
CA SER A 86 13.98 11.91 -7.59
C SER A 86 14.07 11.84 -9.12
N LYS A 87 15.26 12.09 -9.69
CA LYS A 87 15.46 12.08 -11.14
C LYS A 87 16.90 11.70 -11.52
N LEU A 88 17.15 11.36 -12.79
CA LEU A 88 18.48 11.13 -13.35
C LEU A 88 19.19 12.43 -13.74
N PHE A 89 18.45 13.55 -13.81
CA PHE A 89 18.91 14.83 -14.38
C PHE A 89 19.23 14.69 -15.87
N LEU A 90 18.23 14.15 -16.60
CA LEU A 90 18.31 14.06 -18.06
C LEU A 90 18.31 15.46 -18.67
N GLU A 91 19.14 15.65 -19.70
CA GLU A 91 19.22 16.90 -20.46
C GLU A 91 18.18 16.90 -21.57
N GLU A 92 17.51 18.04 -21.79
CA GLU A 92 16.61 18.23 -22.91
C GLU A 92 17.30 17.93 -24.24
N GLY A 93 16.58 17.36 -25.19
CA GLY A 93 17.12 16.96 -26.50
C GLY A 93 17.94 15.67 -26.47
N SER A 94 18.35 15.19 -25.28
CA SER A 94 19.07 13.92 -25.16
C SER A 94 18.14 12.71 -25.30
N THR A 95 18.71 11.50 -25.24
CA THR A 95 17.93 10.25 -25.28
C THR A 95 18.34 9.30 -24.17
N ILE A 96 17.41 8.42 -23.78
CA ILE A 96 17.65 7.29 -22.90
C ILE A 96 17.11 6.00 -23.52
N LYS A 97 17.86 4.90 -23.50
CA LYS A 97 17.36 3.60 -23.99
C LYS A 97 16.33 3.00 -23.04
N VAL A 98 15.35 2.28 -23.57
CA VAL A 98 14.30 1.59 -22.78
C VAL A 98 14.88 0.74 -21.67
N LYS A 99 15.97 -0.03 -21.90
CA LYS A 99 16.62 -0.83 -20.86
C LYS A 99 17.12 0.01 -19.67
N ASP A 100 17.67 1.18 -19.95
CA ASP A 100 18.21 2.09 -18.92
C ASP A 100 17.08 2.85 -18.23
N ALA A 101 16.03 3.24 -18.97
CA ALA A 101 14.81 3.82 -18.43
C ALA A 101 14.11 2.87 -17.46
N THR A 102 14.02 1.58 -17.79
CA THR A 102 13.46 0.54 -16.91
C THR A 102 14.21 0.48 -15.57
N LEU A 103 15.55 0.39 -15.61
CA LEU A 103 16.37 0.34 -14.39
C LEU A 103 16.30 1.64 -13.59
N ALA A 104 16.25 2.79 -14.27
CA ALA A 104 16.08 4.09 -13.62
C ALA A 104 14.74 4.21 -12.88
N LEU A 105 13.65 3.72 -13.46
CA LEU A 105 12.33 3.69 -12.83
C LEU A 105 12.30 2.77 -11.60
N ILE A 106 12.90 1.59 -11.71
CA ILE A 106 12.92 0.58 -10.63
C ILE A 106 13.81 1.05 -9.47
N ILE A 107 15.07 1.39 -9.76
CA ILE A 107 16.13 1.57 -8.76
C ILE A 107 16.19 3.00 -8.25
N LYS A 108 16.29 3.98 -9.16
CA LYS A 108 16.39 5.41 -8.82
C LYS A 108 15.04 6.04 -8.57
N SER A 109 13.96 5.43 -9.10
CA SER A 109 12.62 6.00 -9.04
C SER A 109 12.52 7.36 -9.78
N ALA A 110 13.18 7.46 -10.93
CA ALA A 110 13.39 8.70 -11.66
C ALA A 110 12.09 9.28 -12.23
N ASN A 111 11.77 10.53 -11.88
CA ASN A 111 10.56 11.22 -12.31
C ASN A 111 10.66 11.70 -13.74
N ASP A 112 11.81 12.26 -14.13
CA ASP A 112 12.15 12.64 -15.50
C ASP A 112 11.98 11.46 -16.47
N VAL A 113 12.53 10.31 -16.13
CA VAL A 113 12.38 9.09 -16.93
C VAL A 113 10.93 8.62 -17.03
N ALA A 114 10.12 8.77 -15.97
CA ALA A 114 8.70 8.43 -16.02
C ALA A 114 7.94 9.29 -17.03
N THR A 115 8.26 10.59 -17.08
CA THR A 115 7.70 11.51 -18.07
C THR A 115 8.18 11.17 -19.49
N VAL A 116 9.48 10.91 -19.69
CA VAL A 116 10.03 10.45 -20.99
C VAL A 116 9.27 9.22 -21.51
N VAL A 117 9.10 8.19 -20.68
CA VAL A 117 8.37 6.97 -21.07
C VAL A 117 6.91 7.29 -21.42
N SER A 118 6.27 8.15 -20.64
CA SER A 118 4.87 8.50 -20.85
C SER A 118 4.63 9.26 -22.15
N GLU A 119 5.50 10.22 -22.45
CA GLU A 119 5.44 11.02 -23.68
C GLU A 119 5.73 10.16 -24.92
N HIS A 120 6.71 9.27 -24.83
CA HIS A 120 7.04 8.38 -25.94
C HIS A 120 5.89 7.44 -26.30
N ILE A 121 5.19 6.88 -25.28
CA ILE A 121 4.11 5.91 -25.51
C ILE A 121 2.79 6.57 -25.91
N SER A 122 2.49 7.79 -25.42
CA SER A 122 1.18 8.40 -25.55
C SER A 122 1.21 9.86 -26.06
N GLY A 123 2.37 10.37 -26.48
CA GLY A 123 2.54 11.75 -26.93
C GLY A 123 2.57 12.76 -25.78
N THR A 124 1.70 12.60 -24.78
CA THR A 124 1.66 13.47 -23.58
C THR A 124 1.51 12.65 -22.30
N GLU A 125 2.03 13.16 -21.16
CA GLU A 125 1.81 12.54 -19.86
C GLU A 125 0.32 12.51 -19.48
N ARG A 126 -0.47 13.49 -19.94
CA ARG A 126 -1.93 13.52 -19.75
C ARG A 126 -2.63 12.34 -20.43
N ASP A 127 -2.28 12.05 -21.67
CA ASP A 127 -2.87 10.93 -22.40
C ASP A 127 -2.35 9.60 -21.88
N PHE A 128 -1.09 9.54 -21.45
CA PHE A 128 -0.57 8.39 -20.73
C PHE A 128 -1.34 8.13 -19.42
N ALA A 129 -1.71 9.16 -18.67
CA ALA A 129 -2.53 8.99 -17.47
C ALA A 129 -3.92 8.42 -17.79
N LYS A 130 -4.53 8.78 -18.93
CA LYS A 130 -5.77 8.14 -19.41
C LYS A 130 -5.53 6.64 -19.70
N LEU A 131 -4.41 6.33 -20.37
CA LEU A 131 -4.00 4.96 -20.65
C LEU A 131 -3.78 4.17 -19.34
N MET A 132 -3.07 4.74 -18.36
CA MET A 132 -2.88 4.12 -17.04
C MET A 132 -4.21 3.77 -16.37
N ASN A 133 -5.20 4.65 -16.43
CA ASN A 133 -6.53 4.41 -15.86
C ASN A 133 -7.29 3.31 -16.63
N LYS A 134 -7.12 3.19 -17.95
CA LYS A 134 -7.64 2.07 -18.75
C LYS A 134 -7.04 0.73 -18.28
N TYR A 135 -5.72 0.68 -18.09
CA TYR A 135 -5.04 -0.51 -17.55
C TYR A 135 -5.49 -0.83 -16.12
N ALA A 136 -5.60 0.18 -15.25
CA ALA A 136 -6.09 0.00 -13.89
C ALA A 136 -7.49 -0.62 -13.86
N LYS A 137 -8.41 -0.12 -14.70
CA LYS A 137 -9.76 -0.67 -14.86
C LYS A 137 -9.72 -2.13 -15.31
N ASN A 138 -8.92 -2.46 -16.32
CA ASN A 138 -8.78 -3.81 -16.87
C ASN A 138 -8.18 -4.79 -15.85
N LEU A 139 -7.30 -4.33 -14.97
CA LEU A 139 -6.73 -5.12 -13.88
C LEU A 139 -7.67 -5.25 -12.66
N GLY A 140 -8.79 -4.54 -12.64
CA GLY A 140 -9.73 -4.55 -11.52
C GLY A 140 -9.32 -3.66 -10.35
N MET A 141 -8.46 -2.66 -10.57
CA MET A 141 -8.06 -1.66 -9.57
C MET A 141 -9.15 -0.60 -9.40
N LYS A 142 -10.21 -0.96 -8.69
CA LYS A 142 -11.50 -0.22 -8.65
C LYS A 142 -11.43 1.12 -7.95
N GLN A 143 -10.42 1.35 -7.11
CA GLN A 143 -10.30 2.56 -6.30
C GLN A 143 -9.03 3.37 -6.65
N THR A 144 -8.44 3.10 -7.82
CA THR A 144 -7.22 3.77 -8.28
C THR A 144 -7.53 4.75 -9.40
N THR A 145 -6.91 5.93 -9.29
CA THR A 145 -6.90 6.95 -10.33
C THR A 145 -5.48 7.48 -10.48
N PHE A 146 -4.93 7.40 -11.68
CA PHE A 146 -3.64 7.98 -12.04
C PHE A 146 -3.83 9.33 -12.74
N LYS A 147 -2.91 10.28 -12.48
CA LYS A 147 -2.89 11.63 -13.07
C LYS A 147 -1.56 12.01 -13.70
N ASN A 148 -0.50 11.25 -13.41
CA ASN A 148 0.82 11.35 -14.02
C ASN A 148 1.55 10.00 -13.94
N ALA A 149 2.66 9.89 -14.65
CA ALA A 149 3.45 8.65 -14.74
C ALA A 149 4.38 8.41 -13.56
N SER A 150 4.68 9.45 -12.78
CA SER A 150 5.74 9.44 -11.78
C SER A 150 5.27 9.26 -10.34
N GLY A 151 4.03 9.66 -10.04
CA GLY A 151 3.50 9.74 -8.69
C GLY A 151 3.79 11.08 -8.00
N LEU A 152 4.19 12.10 -8.74
CA LEU A 152 4.28 13.47 -8.25
C LEU A 152 2.91 13.94 -7.73
N PRO A 153 2.87 14.90 -6.78
CA PRO A 153 1.65 15.30 -6.11
C PRO A 153 0.54 15.73 -7.08
N ASN A 154 -0.62 15.09 -6.93
CA ASN A 154 -1.88 15.51 -7.57
C ASN A 154 -3.03 15.08 -6.66
N ARG A 155 -3.96 15.99 -6.35
CA ARG A 155 -5.06 15.74 -5.40
C ARG A 155 -5.98 14.60 -5.82
N ALA A 156 -6.14 14.39 -7.12
CA ALA A 156 -7.01 13.34 -7.67
C ALA A 156 -6.28 12.01 -7.92
N GLN A 157 -4.96 11.92 -7.69
CA GLN A 157 -4.18 10.69 -7.83
C GLN A 157 -4.26 9.86 -6.56
N MET A 158 -5.05 8.81 -6.58
CA MET A 158 -5.35 7.99 -5.41
C MET A 158 -5.27 6.51 -5.76
N THR A 159 -4.96 5.69 -4.75
CA THR A 159 -4.95 4.22 -4.83
C THR A 159 -5.29 3.61 -3.47
N THR A 160 -5.28 2.28 -3.38
CA THR A 160 -5.42 1.51 -2.14
C THR A 160 -4.33 0.45 -2.02
N ALA A 161 -4.09 -0.07 -0.83
CA ALA A 161 -3.15 -1.18 -0.65
C ALA A 161 -3.58 -2.42 -1.44
N ARG A 162 -4.89 -2.69 -1.50
CA ARG A 162 -5.47 -3.79 -2.30
C ARG A 162 -5.22 -3.63 -3.79
N ASP A 163 -5.47 -2.46 -4.35
CA ASP A 163 -5.24 -2.21 -5.77
C ASP A 163 -3.76 -2.31 -6.12
N MET A 164 -2.86 -1.85 -5.24
CA MET A 164 -1.43 -1.99 -5.45
C MET A 164 -0.94 -3.44 -5.32
N ALA A 165 -1.57 -4.27 -4.49
CA ALA A 165 -1.33 -5.71 -4.45
C ALA A 165 -1.79 -6.39 -5.76
N THR A 166 -2.93 -5.97 -6.29
CA THR A 166 -3.42 -6.41 -7.62
C THR A 166 -2.42 -6.08 -8.72
N LEU A 167 -1.90 -4.86 -8.76
CA LEU A 167 -0.88 -4.45 -9.74
C LEU A 167 0.43 -5.21 -9.55
N SER A 168 0.85 -5.44 -8.31
CA SER A 168 2.04 -6.23 -7.98
C SER A 168 1.93 -7.66 -8.50
N HIS A 169 0.79 -8.30 -8.26
CA HIS A 169 0.49 -9.63 -8.78
C HIS A 169 0.53 -9.65 -10.32
N ALA A 170 -0.10 -8.68 -10.97
CA ALA A 170 -0.14 -8.59 -12.42
C ALA A 170 1.26 -8.39 -13.05
N LEU A 171 2.12 -7.57 -12.43
CA LEU A 171 3.51 -7.38 -12.87
C LEU A 171 4.29 -8.71 -12.87
N ILE A 172 4.19 -9.46 -11.78
CA ILE A 172 4.89 -10.75 -11.63
C ILE A 172 4.35 -11.77 -12.64
N LYS A 173 3.00 -11.86 -12.77
CA LYS A 173 2.34 -12.85 -13.59
C LYS A 173 2.54 -12.60 -15.09
N ASN A 174 2.37 -11.36 -15.54
CA ASN A 174 2.29 -11.04 -16.97
C ASN A 174 3.65 -10.76 -17.61
N PHE A 175 4.65 -10.43 -16.79
CA PHE A 175 6.01 -10.04 -17.22
C PHE A 175 7.10 -10.70 -16.37
N PRO A 176 7.14 -12.04 -16.29
CA PRO A 176 8.05 -12.76 -15.39
C PRO A 176 9.53 -12.47 -15.68
N ASP A 177 9.91 -12.25 -16.94
CA ASP A 177 11.29 -11.96 -17.30
C ASP A 177 11.69 -10.53 -16.94
N GLN A 178 10.85 -9.55 -17.24
CA GLN A 178 11.10 -8.15 -16.85
C GLN A 178 11.02 -7.99 -15.33
N TYR A 179 10.21 -8.80 -14.66
CA TYR A 179 10.11 -8.77 -13.20
C TYR A 179 11.44 -9.10 -12.51
N LYS A 180 12.29 -9.93 -13.09
CA LYS A 180 13.64 -10.23 -12.57
C LYS A 180 14.48 -8.97 -12.34
N LEU A 181 14.20 -7.88 -13.08
CA LEU A 181 14.90 -6.61 -12.92
C LEU A 181 14.62 -5.91 -11.60
N PHE A 182 13.47 -6.19 -10.95
CA PHE A 182 13.14 -5.60 -9.66
C PHE A 182 14.05 -6.04 -8.51
N SER A 183 14.73 -7.19 -8.65
CA SER A 183 15.71 -7.68 -7.69
C SER A 183 17.09 -7.00 -7.81
N LYS A 184 17.32 -6.17 -8.83
CA LYS A 184 18.58 -5.47 -9.02
C LYS A 184 18.85 -4.48 -7.88
N LYS A 185 20.03 -4.57 -7.29
CA LYS A 185 20.45 -3.77 -6.13
C LYS A 185 21.04 -2.42 -6.51
N LYS A 186 21.61 -2.34 -7.70
CA LYS A 186 22.29 -1.13 -8.24
C LYS A 186 22.08 -1.00 -9.74
N PHE A 187 22.26 0.21 -10.24
CA PHE A 187 22.19 0.61 -11.64
C PHE A 187 23.26 1.67 -11.91
N ILE A 188 23.97 1.57 -13.03
CA ILE A 188 24.99 2.52 -13.42
C ILE A 188 24.48 3.30 -14.63
N TRP A 189 24.51 4.63 -14.53
CA TRP A 189 24.13 5.54 -15.60
C TRP A 189 25.15 6.66 -15.73
N LYS A 190 25.74 6.84 -16.94
CA LYS A 190 26.77 7.84 -17.22
C LYS A 190 27.87 7.85 -16.13
N GLY A 191 28.42 6.69 -15.80
CA GLY A 191 29.48 6.53 -14.78
C GLY A 191 29.01 6.62 -13.32
N LYS A 192 27.77 7.07 -13.03
CA LYS A 192 27.24 7.19 -11.68
C LYS A 192 26.47 5.95 -11.24
N THR A 193 26.79 5.44 -10.05
CA THR A 193 26.10 4.29 -9.45
C THR A 193 24.92 4.74 -8.59
N TYR A 194 23.74 4.23 -8.90
CA TYR A 194 22.54 4.40 -8.11
C TYR A 194 22.21 3.09 -7.37
N LYS A 195 21.88 3.18 -6.10
CA LYS A 195 21.47 2.04 -5.24
C LYS A 195 19.97 2.01 -5.07
N THR A 196 19.39 0.82 -4.93
CA THR A 196 17.94 0.65 -4.69
C THR A 196 17.51 1.33 -3.40
N HIS A 197 16.31 1.91 -3.43
CA HIS A 197 15.64 2.47 -2.24
C HIS A 197 14.95 1.38 -1.40
N ASN A 198 14.76 0.17 -1.94
CA ASN A 198 14.13 -0.95 -1.25
C ASN A 198 15.13 -1.65 -0.33
N LYS A 199 15.34 -1.09 0.87
CA LYS A 199 16.30 -1.62 1.84
C LYS A 199 15.86 -2.96 2.43
N LEU A 200 14.57 -3.20 2.58
CA LEU A 200 14.05 -4.48 3.06
C LEU A 200 14.45 -5.61 2.11
N MET A 201 14.39 -5.41 0.80
CA MET A 201 14.78 -6.41 -0.19
C MET A 201 16.25 -6.86 -0.04
N LEU A 202 17.13 -6.00 0.46
CA LEU A 202 18.56 -6.35 0.58
C LEU A 202 18.83 -7.42 1.63
N ASN A 203 17.98 -7.49 2.68
CA ASN A 203 18.22 -8.28 3.89
C ASN A 203 17.07 -9.25 4.21
N TYR A 204 16.07 -9.37 3.35
CA TYR A 204 14.94 -10.26 3.57
C TYR A 204 15.06 -11.51 2.69
N LYS A 205 15.06 -12.69 3.31
CA LYS A 205 15.21 -13.97 2.61
C LYS A 205 14.14 -14.15 1.54
N GLY A 206 14.56 -14.44 0.33
CA GLY A 206 13.66 -14.68 -0.81
C GLY A 206 13.05 -13.42 -1.44
N ALA A 207 13.42 -12.22 -0.99
CA ALA A 207 12.90 -10.97 -1.55
C ALA A 207 13.43 -10.71 -2.96
N ASP A 208 12.52 -10.26 -3.86
CA ASP A 208 12.83 -10.01 -5.26
C ASP A 208 12.18 -8.73 -5.84
N GLY A 209 11.61 -7.89 -5.00
CA GLY A 209 11.00 -6.61 -5.40
C GLY A 209 10.26 -5.93 -4.27
N ILE A 210 9.44 -4.91 -4.56
CA ILE A 210 9.07 -4.35 -5.86
C ILE A 210 9.42 -2.85 -5.89
N LYS A 211 8.70 -1.99 -5.13
CA LYS A 211 8.82 -0.54 -5.25
C LYS A 211 8.54 0.18 -3.96
N THR A 212 9.35 1.21 -3.66
CA THR A 212 9.13 2.15 -2.55
C THR A 212 8.43 3.42 -3.02
N GLY A 213 7.70 4.07 -2.12
CA GLY A 213 7.14 5.39 -2.30
C GLY A 213 7.20 6.22 -1.01
N TYR A 214 7.15 7.53 -1.15
CA TYR A 214 7.01 8.47 -0.04
C TYR A 214 6.28 9.73 -0.48
N ILE A 215 5.31 10.14 0.30
CA ILE A 215 4.70 11.46 0.26
C ILE A 215 4.20 11.79 1.66
N LYS A 216 4.38 13.04 2.13
CA LYS A 216 4.03 13.45 3.51
C LYS A 216 2.61 13.02 3.93
N LYS A 217 1.63 13.12 3.04
CA LYS A 217 0.22 12.79 3.32
C LYS A 217 -0.09 11.29 3.45
N SER A 218 0.75 10.40 2.92
CA SER A 218 0.55 8.94 2.95
C SER A 218 1.74 8.18 3.53
N GLY A 219 2.72 8.88 4.10
CA GLY A 219 3.90 8.30 4.74
C GLY A 219 4.81 7.50 3.82
N PHE A 220 5.70 6.73 4.40
CA PHE A 220 6.58 5.80 3.67
C PHE A 220 5.81 4.55 3.24
N GLN A 221 6.01 4.13 1.99
CA GLN A 221 5.25 3.08 1.33
C GLN A 221 6.18 2.03 0.75
N LEU A 222 5.69 0.79 0.63
CA LEU A 222 6.39 -0.30 -0.03
C LEU A 222 5.38 -1.29 -0.61
N ALA A 223 5.53 -1.61 -1.89
CA ALA A 223 5.05 -2.84 -2.49
C ALA A 223 6.22 -3.82 -2.50
N PHE A 224 6.03 -5.02 -1.99
CA PHE A 224 7.06 -5.98 -1.69
C PHE A 224 6.67 -7.39 -2.12
N SER A 225 7.64 -8.19 -2.52
CA SER A 225 7.44 -9.62 -2.80
C SER A 225 8.62 -10.42 -2.31
N ALA A 226 8.33 -11.61 -1.80
CA ALA A 226 9.31 -12.61 -1.46
C ALA A 226 8.81 -14.02 -1.78
N LYS A 227 9.73 -14.93 -2.12
CA LYS A 227 9.45 -16.35 -2.38
C LYS A 227 10.28 -17.22 -1.44
N ARG A 228 9.63 -18.14 -0.71
CA ARG A 228 10.27 -19.11 0.20
C ARG A 228 9.60 -20.48 0.04
N ASN A 229 10.39 -21.54 -0.09
CA ASN A 229 9.89 -22.92 -0.17
C ASN A 229 8.75 -23.09 -1.17
N GLY A 230 8.88 -22.53 -2.36
CA GLY A 230 7.86 -22.56 -3.40
C GLY A 230 6.74 -21.53 -3.25
N LYS A 231 6.39 -21.09 -2.05
CA LYS A 231 5.35 -20.11 -1.75
C LYS A 231 5.84 -18.68 -2.00
N ARG A 232 5.04 -17.87 -2.72
CA ARG A 232 5.29 -16.44 -2.91
C ARG A 232 4.22 -15.62 -2.19
N LEU A 233 4.66 -14.62 -1.45
CA LEU A 233 3.79 -13.62 -0.85
C LEU A 233 4.05 -12.23 -1.45
N ILE A 234 2.96 -11.46 -1.57
CA ILE A 234 3.00 -10.05 -1.97
C ILE A 234 2.46 -9.23 -0.80
N GLY A 235 3.29 -8.29 -0.32
CA GLY A 235 2.91 -7.36 0.74
C GLY A 235 2.88 -5.92 0.23
N VAL A 236 1.88 -5.14 0.63
CA VAL A 236 1.82 -3.69 0.38
C VAL A 236 1.57 -2.97 1.69
N TYR A 237 2.35 -1.92 1.94
CA TYR A 237 2.28 -1.12 3.17
C TYR A 237 2.32 0.37 2.85
N PHE A 238 1.41 1.13 3.46
CA PHE A 238 1.34 2.58 3.46
C PHE A 238 1.38 3.12 4.89
N GLY A 239 1.83 4.35 5.05
CA GLY A 239 1.69 5.08 6.32
C GLY A 239 2.83 4.88 7.31
N GLY A 240 3.99 4.37 6.88
CA GLY A 240 5.15 4.33 7.77
C GLY A 240 5.69 5.72 8.08
N ASP A 241 6.00 6.02 9.35
CA ASP A 241 6.59 7.29 9.77
C ASP A 241 8.00 7.46 9.21
N THR A 242 8.73 6.36 9.09
CA THR A 242 10.06 6.28 8.47
C THR A 242 10.15 5.06 7.55
N GLY A 243 11.13 5.07 6.63
CA GLY A 243 11.41 3.89 5.82
C GLY A 243 11.79 2.67 6.66
N LYS A 244 12.51 2.87 7.78
CA LYS A 244 12.90 1.80 8.72
C LYS A 244 11.69 1.22 9.46
N ALA A 245 10.79 2.05 9.96
CA ALA A 245 9.57 1.61 10.64
C ALA A 245 8.65 0.83 9.68
N ARG A 246 8.44 1.35 8.45
CA ARG A 246 7.69 0.64 7.39
C ARG A 246 8.29 -0.74 7.10
N ASP A 247 9.63 -0.82 6.92
CA ASP A 247 10.33 -2.08 6.63
C ASP A 247 10.17 -3.08 7.78
N ALA A 248 10.31 -2.62 9.02
CA ALA A 248 10.13 -3.46 10.21
C ALA A 248 8.69 -4.00 10.31
N SER A 249 7.68 -3.12 10.15
CA SER A 249 6.28 -3.53 10.20
C SER A 249 5.93 -4.55 9.11
N LEU A 250 6.35 -4.27 7.86
CA LEU A 250 6.05 -5.19 6.76
C LEU A 250 6.80 -6.52 6.91
N LYS A 251 8.06 -6.48 7.39
CA LYS A 251 8.83 -7.71 7.69
C LYS A 251 8.08 -8.62 8.66
N ILE A 252 7.59 -8.08 9.77
CA ILE A 252 6.85 -8.83 10.80
C ILE A 252 5.60 -9.49 10.19
N ILE A 253 4.83 -8.72 9.41
CA ILE A 253 3.62 -9.26 8.77
C ILE A 253 3.98 -10.39 7.80
N MET A 254 5.01 -10.19 6.98
CA MET A 254 5.45 -11.19 6.01
C MET A 254 5.97 -12.46 6.70
N ASP A 255 6.79 -12.33 7.75
CA ASP A 255 7.33 -13.49 8.50
C ASP A 255 6.21 -14.28 9.16
N LYS A 256 5.20 -13.60 9.71
CA LYS A 256 4.01 -14.26 10.26
C LYS A 256 3.26 -15.06 9.20
N GLU A 257 3.05 -14.50 8.03
CA GLU A 257 2.29 -15.16 6.96
C GLU A 257 3.10 -16.23 6.22
N PHE A 258 4.44 -16.19 6.32
CA PHE A 258 5.30 -17.34 5.95
C PHE A 258 5.34 -18.44 7.01
N GLY A 259 4.79 -18.21 8.22
CA GLY A 259 4.83 -19.18 9.32
C GLY A 259 6.17 -19.25 10.06
N GLU A 260 7.02 -18.21 9.97
CA GLU A 260 8.37 -18.20 10.55
C GLU A 260 8.41 -17.61 11.97
N LEU A 261 7.28 -17.14 12.50
CA LEU A 261 7.18 -16.63 13.86
C LEU A 261 6.49 -17.65 14.76
N ASN A 262 7.10 -17.95 15.93
CA ASN A 262 6.41 -18.69 16.96
C ASN A 262 5.38 -17.81 17.71
N LEU A 263 4.46 -18.43 18.45
CA LEU A 263 3.34 -17.71 19.10
C LEU A 263 3.79 -16.60 20.06
N SER A 264 4.89 -16.78 20.79
CA SER A 264 5.44 -15.76 21.70
C SER A 264 6.01 -14.55 20.94
N GLN A 265 6.76 -14.79 19.87
CA GLN A 265 7.30 -13.73 19.01
C GLN A 265 6.19 -12.97 18.28
N ILE A 266 5.10 -13.65 17.89
CA ILE A 266 3.93 -13.00 17.28
C ILE A 266 3.30 -12.01 18.26
N THR A 267 3.12 -12.39 19.52
CA THR A 267 2.48 -11.55 20.54
C THR A 267 3.31 -10.30 20.86
N GLU A 268 4.64 -10.44 21.03
CA GLU A 268 5.53 -9.30 21.27
C GLU A 268 5.59 -8.33 20.08
N GLN A 269 5.61 -8.87 18.87
CA GLN A 269 5.73 -8.06 17.66
C GLN A 269 4.40 -7.43 17.23
N GLU A 270 3.25 -8.08 17.47
CA GLU A 270 1.93 -7.47 17.34
C GLU A 270 1.77 -6.28 18.31
N ASN A 271 2.31 -6.39 19.53
CA ASN A 271 2.36 -5.30 20.48
C ASN A 271 3.25 -4.13 20.01
N GLN A 272 4.36 -4.39 19.30
CA GLN A 272 5.22 -3.36 18.72
C GLN A 272 4.58 -2.69 17.50
N ILE A 273 3.92 -3.46 16.61
CA ILE A 273 3.15 -2.92 15.50
C ILE A 273 2.04 -2.01 16.04
N ASN A 274 1.30 -2.48 17.05
CA ASN A 274 0.24 -1.72 17.69
C ASN A 274 0.75 -0.48 18.42
N LYS A 275 1.95 -0.50 19.01
CA LYS A 275 2.60 0.69 19.60
C LYS A 275 3.01 1.73 18.56
N ASN A 276 3.46 1.28 17.38
CA ASN A 276 3.92 2.17 16.29
C ASN A 276 2.77 2.63 15.37
N THR A 277 1.61 1.96 15.41
CA THR A 277 0.47 2.21 14.52
C THR A 277 -0.67 2.94 15.20
N SER A 278 -0.62 3.11 16.51
CA SER A 278 -1.66 3.83 17.23
C SER A 278 -1.30 5.29 17.41
N PRO A 279 -2.16 6.23 17.02
CA PRO A 279 -2.39 7.36 17.89
C PRO A 279 -2.81 6.73 19.23
N LYS A 280 -2.25 7.15 20.37
CA LYS A 280 -2.56 6.67 21.72
C LYS A 280 -4.08 6.53 21.92
N ILE A 281 -4.69 5.45 21.46
CA ILE A 281 -6.03 5.08 21.86
C ILE A 281 -5.83 4.19 23.09
N LYS A 282 -5.66 4.83 24.22
CA LYS A 282 -5.92 4.18 25.50
C LYS A 282 -7.33 3.61 25.42
N ASN A 283 -7.46 2.27 25.51
CA ASN A 283 -8.71 1.51 25.55
C ASN A 283 -9.49 1.49 24.21
N SER A 284 -8.99 0.76 23.18
CA SER A 284 -9.80 0.44 22.02
C SER A 284 -10.64 -0.82 22.28
N TYR A 285 -11.94 -0.71 22.01
CA TYR A 285 -12.87 -1.83 22.12
C TYR A 285 -13.02 -2.54 20.78
N SER A 286 -13.29 -3.83 20.83
CA SER A 286 -13.68 -4.63 19.66
C SER A 286 -15.10 -5.18 19.85
N ILE A 287 -15.77 -5.48 18.72
CA ILE A 287 -17.02 -6.25 18.75
C ILE A 287 -16.77 -7.62 18.13
N VAL A 288 -17.25 -8.66 18.79
CA VAL A 288 -17.21 -10.04 18.29
C VAL A 288 -18.58 -10.36 17.72
N VAL A 289 -18.63 -10.79 16.48
CA VAL A 289 -19.86 -11.06 15.74
C VAL A 289 -20.06 -12.54 15.42
N GLY A 290 -19.32 -13.40 16.09
CA GLY A 290 -19.43 -14.86 16.04
C GLY A 290 -18.15 -15.54 16.45
N THR A 291 -18.30 -16.77 17.01
CA THR A 291 -17.19 -17.66 17.40
C THR A 291 -17.40 -19.02 16.76
N PHE A 292 -16.38 -19.56 16.09
CA PHE A 292 -16.49 -20.73 15.22
C PHE A 292 -15.37 -21.73 15.46
N LYS A 293 -15.66 -23.02 15.25
CA LYS A 293 -14.67 -24.11 15.28
C LYS A 293 -13.68 -24.00 14.11
N TYR A 294 -14.11 -23.48 12.95
CA TYR A 294 -13.30 -23.40 11.73
C TYR A 294 -13.07 -21.96 11.31
N LYS A 295 -11.82 -21.61 10.94
CA LYS A 295 -11.39 -20.28 10.50
C LYS A 295 -12.20 -19.76 9.30
N ASN A 296 -12.53 -20.66 8.36
CA ASN A 296 -13.32 -20.29 7.16
C ASN A 296 -14.73 -19.78 7.50
N ASN A 297 -15.38 -20.36 8.54
CA ASN A 297 -16.70 -19.89 8.97
C ASN A 297 -16.61 -18.50 9.61
N ALA A 298 -15.55 -18.25 10.38
CA ALA A 298 -15.30 -16.92 10.94
C ALA A 298 -15.05 -15.87 9.82
N ASN A 299 -14.32 -16.21 8.78
CA ASN A 299 -14.10 -15.35 7.61
C ASN A 299 -15.40 -15.07 6.84
N LYS A 300 -16.23 -16.11 6.62
CA LYS A 300 -17.56 -15.95 5.98
C LYS A 300 -18.44 -14.99 6.76
N GLN A 301 -18.43 -15.10 8.10
CA GLN A 301 -19.20 -14.23 8.99
C GLN A 301 -18.75 -12.76 8.88
N LEU A 302 -17.43 -12.50 8.88
CA LEU A 302 -16.92 -11.13 8.70
C LEU A 302 -17.37 -10.52 7.37
N LYS A 303 -17.26 -11.28 6.27
CA LYS A 303 -17.72 -10.84 4.94
C LYS A 303 -19.21 -10.54 4.96
N LEU A 304 -20.02 -11.41 5.55
CA LEU A 304 -21.48 -11.25 5.65
C LEU A 304 -21.85 -9.99 6.43
N ILE A 305 -21.26 -9.79 7.62
CA ILE A 305 -21.56 -8.64 8.47
C ILE A 305 -21.09 -7.33 7.80
N LYS A 306 -19.91 -7.33 7.18
CA LYS A 306 -19.38 -6.16 6.47
C LYS A 306 -20.25 -5.74 5.28
N SER A 307 -20.78 -6.71 4.51
CA SER A 307 -21.65 -6.45 3.36
C SER A 307 -23.06 -6.01 3.76
N LYS A 308 -23.65 -6.66 4.77
CA LYS A 308 -25.04 -6.36 5.18
C LYS A 308 -25.18 -5.14 6.08
N TYR A 309 -24.13 -4.79 6.83
CA TYR A 309 -24.16 -3.69 7.81
C TYR A 309 -23.02 -2.69 7.62
N PRO A 310 -22.84 -2.13 6.41
CA PRO A 310 -21.69 -1.26 6.10
C PRO A 310 -21.64 0.00 6.97
N LYS A 311 -22.81 0.58 7.31
CA LYS A 311 -22.87 1.75 8.22
C LYS A 311 -22.32 1.48 9.62
N THR A 312 -22.22 0.20 10.02
CA THR A 312 -21.74 -0.21 11.35
C THR A 312 -20.27 -0.67 11.31
N THR A 313 -19.80 -1.18 10.17
CA THR A 313 -18.56 -1.94 10.10
C THR A 313 -17.57 -1.49 9.01
N SER A 314 -18.00 -0.69 8.00
CA SER A 314 -17.15 -0.34 6.84
C SER A 314 -15.89 0.43 7.20
N SER A 315 -15.92 1.27 8.25
CA SER A 315 -14.77 2.05 8.72
C SER A 315 -13.94 1.35 9.78
N LYS A 316 -14.29 0.11 10.15
CA LYS A 316 -13.64 -0.64 11.24
C LYS A 316 -12.80 -1.79 10.68
N ASN A 317 -11.68 -2.02 11.32
CA ASN A 317 -10.84 -3.19 11.03
C ASN A 317 -11.61 -4.48 11.33
N SER A 318 -11.40 -5.49 10.49
CA SER A 318 -12.01 -6.79 10.70
C SER A 318 -10.95 -7.88 10.62
N ARG A 319 -10.90 -8.78 11.61
CA ARG A 319 -10.01 -9.94 11.60
C ARG A 319 -10.63 -11.15 12.28
N VAL A 320 -10.09 -12.32 11.96
CA VAL A 320 -10.35 -13.57 12.67
C VAL A 320 -9.28 -13.76 13.73
N VAL A 321 -9.69 -13.92 14.99
CA VAL A 321 -8.80 -14.11 16.12
C VAL A 321 -8.91 -15.54 16.61
N LEU A 322 -7.79 -16.27 16.70
CA LEU A 322 -7.73 -17.57 17.35
C LEU A 322 -7.78 -17.39 18.86
N ILE A 323 -8.69 -18.09 19.50
CA ILE A 323 -8.85 -18.11 20.97
C ILE A 323 -8.90 -19.56 21.47
N SER A 324 -8.71 -19.75 22.77
CA SER A 324 -8.96 -21.03 23.44
C SER A 324 -10.19 -20.90 24.34
N ILE A 325 -11.15 -21.78 24.19
CA ILE A 325 -12.31 -21.92 25.10
C ILE A 325 -12.35 -23.35 25.61
N ASN A 326 -12.19 -23.52 26.92
CA ASN A 326 -12.15 -24.83 27.56
C ASN A 326 -11.15 -25.79 26.88
N GLY A 327 -9.93 -25.31 26.57
CA GLY A 327 -8.88 -26.08 25.91
C GLY A 327 -9.09 -26.31 24.40
N LYS A 328 -10.23 -25.92 23.83
CA LYS A 328 -10.52 -26.09 22.40
C LYS A 328 -10.19 -24.82 21.61
N LYS A 329 -9.51 -24.99 20.47
CA LYS A 329 -9.21 -23.89 19.51
C LYS A 329 -10.50 -23.42 18.84
N MET A 330 -10.80 -22.11 18.94
CA MET A 330 -11.94 -21.45 18.34
C MET A 330 -11.51 -20.19 17.61
N TYR A 331 -12.33 -19.69 16.68
CA TYR A 331 -12.04 -18.53 15.86
C TYR A 331 -13.13 -17.46 16.04
N GLU A 332 -12.77 -16.29 16.57
CA GLU A 332 -13.68 -15.16 16.71
C GLU A 332 -13.59 -14.25 15.48
N SER A 333 -14.75 -13.85 14.97
CA SER A 333 -14.90 -12.80 13.96
C SER A 333 -15.00 -11.45 14.66
N ARG A 334 -13.95 -10.61 14.57
CA ARG A 334 -13.90 -9.32 15.28
C ARG A 334 -13.86 -8.15 14.30
N PHE A 335 -14.54 -7.07 14.71
CA PHE A 335 -14.32 -5.71 14.22
C PHE A 335 -13.67 -4.90 15.34
N GLU A 336 -12.64 -4.13 15.06
CA GLU A 336 -11.75 -3.50 16.05
C GLU A 336 -11.68 -1.97 15.91
N PHE A 337 -11.01 -1.33 16.89
CA PHE A 337 -10.81 0.12 16.95
C PHE A 337 -12.10 0.92 17.13
N PHE A 338 -12.94 0.47 18.04
CA PHE A 338 -14.07 1.23 18.53
C PHE A 338 -13.71 1.99 19.82
N THR A 339 -14.29 3.16 20.00
CA THR A 339 -14.45 3.71 21.36
C THR A 339 -15.49 2.86 22.13
N LYS A 340 -15.50 2.94 23.45
CA LYS A 340 -16.50 2.23 24.28
C LYS A 340 -17.93 2.48 23.78
N LYS A 341 -18.30 3.74 23.60
CA LYS A 341 -19.63 4.16 23.12
C LYS A 341 -19.96 3.60 21.74
N GLU A 342 -19.01 3.64 20.80
CA GLU A 342 -19.19 3.09 19.45
C GLU A 342 -19.38 1.57 19.47
N ALA A 343 -18.60 0.82 20.26
CA ALA A 343 -18.68 -0.64 20.34
C ALA A 343 -20.05 -1.10 20.84
N TYR A 344 -20.52 -0.51 21.94
CA TYR A 344 -21.87 -0.82 22.47
C TYR A 344 -22.98 -0.41 21.50
N SER A 345 -22.88 0.77 20.86
CA SER A 345 -23.84 1.21 19.84
C SER A 345 -23.86 0.29 18.63
N ALA A 346 -22.71 -0.16 18.15
CA ALA A 346 -22.57 -1.10 17.04
C ALA A 346 -23.21 -2.46 17.37
N CYS A 347 -22.87 -3.02 18.55
CA CYS A 347 -23.46 -4.27 19.00
C CYS A 347 -24.98 -4.18 19.18
N ASN A 348 -25.50 -3.11 19.77
CA ASN A 348 -26.94 -2.89 19.94
C ASN A 348 -27.66 -2.82 18.58
N ARG A 349 -27.06 -2.17 17.57
CA ARG A 349 -27.59 -2.18 16.20
C ARG A 349 -27.63 -3.57 15.61
N LEU A 350 -26.55 -4.36 15.73
CA LEU A 350 -26.50 -5.72 15.20
C LEU A 350 -27.54 -6.64 15.89
N LYS A 351 -27.69 -6.52 17.20
CA LYS A 351 -28.69 -7.29 17.98
C LYS A 351 -30.15 -6.99 17.56
N LYS A 352 -30.47 -5.75 17.18
CA LYS A 352 -31.78 -5.41 16.60
C LYS A 352 -32.10 -6.22 15.33
N TYR A 353 -31.08 -6.63 14.60
CA TYR A 353 -31.19 -7.50 13.41
C TYR A 353 -30.97 -8.99 13.74
N LYS A 354 -31.16 -9.39 15.01
CA LYS A 354 -30.96 -10.77 15.50
C LYS A 354 -29.57 -11.33 15.16
N ARG A 355 -28.50 -10.48 15.26
CA ARG A 355 -27.10 -10.88 15.08
C ARG A 355 -26.41 -10.90 16.43
N ASP A 356 -25.72 -12.01 16.71
CA ASP A 356 -24.89 -12.12 17.91
C ASP A 356 -23.79 -11.07 17.88
N CYS A 357 -23.63 -10.38 18.99
CA CYS A 357 -22.58 -9.40 19.16
C CYS A 357 -22.28 -9.19 20.65
N PHE A 358 -21.01 -9.21 20.98
CA PHE A 358 -20.53 -8.79 22.31
C PHE A 358 -19.28 -7.94 22.19
N VAL A 359 -19.08 -7.06 23.20
CA VAL A 359 -17.97 -6.11 23.24
C VAL A 359 -16.82 -6.74 24.02
N ARG A 360 -15.58 -6.61 23.48
CA ARG A 360 -14.32 -6.91 24.17
C ARG A 360 -13.47 -5.65 24.28
N LEU A 361 -12.70 -5.57 25.34
CA LEU A 361 -11.63 -4.58 25.54
C LEU A 361 -10.36 -5.05 24.81
#